data_0118488e5919309c4933e045e42f97e8
#
_entry.id   0118488e5919309c4933e045e42f97e8
#
_cell.length_a   1.000
_cell.length_b   1.000
_cell.length_c   1.000
_cell.angle_alpha   90.00
_cell.angle_beta   90.00
_cell.angle_gamma   90.00
#
_symmetry.space_group_name_H-M   'P 1'
#
loop_
_entity.id
_entity.type
_entity.pdbx_description
1 polymer ?
#
loop_
_entity_poly.entity_id
_entity_poly.type
_entity_poly.pdbx_seq_one_letter_code
_entity_poly.pdbx_strand_id
1 'polypeptide(L)'
;MKEIFFPILAFSPIFLAGILLIVFKIAARIAMPLVFIFTSIISYFVWGMSEVRILASTLQGLIISLGILWIIFGAILLLNTLKYSGAINTIRSGFSNISQDRRVQVIIIAWLFGCFIEGASGFGTPAAVAAPLMVAVGFPPLAAVVFGMMIQSTPVSFGAVGTPLLVGVQGGLDKISISNKLLEDGLEWNSFFDSIVIEVAIIHSICGLIMPILLVIIMTRFFGKNESWFEGLSIFPFAIFASLSFIIPYLLAGIFLGPEFPSIIGGLTGLFIVTIATKRKFLIPKDIWDFQPSKNWPLNWICNPQNKEVIENERKIGSFMAWLPYLLLALLLVCSRTFEPLKKFLQSVNIKFENILNEESISANFQLLYLPGGILIFICFITFFLHRMTSKEISSSIIDSSKTLLSAGFVLIFTVPLVRIMINSGVNYNDITSMPISMAQGVSNLMGQIYPLFAPTVGAIGAFLAGSNTVSNLMLSQFQYETANFLNISGVLMVAAQSVGAAAGNMVAIHNVVAASATVGLFGREGNVLRITLIPTIYYLTLSGIITYCFLHFKKDDSSKMKITDEKTFSGPMGMGLIKSYKSENKTYCIYNTIEGQQKIILEDPKLECASSKPE
;
A
#
# COMPACT_ATOMS: atom_id res chain seq x y z
N MET A 1 -10.55 5.31 -35.89
CA MET A 1 -9.40 6.20 -35.58
C MET A 1 -9.54 6.84 -34.19
N LYS A 2 -10.71 7.38 -33.83
CA LYS A 2 -10.94 7.96 -32.46
C LYS A 2 -10.78 6.94 -31.34
N GLU A 3 -11.22 5.69 -31.54
CA GLU A 3 -11.17 4.60 -30.54
C GLU A 3 -9.76 4.14 -30.17
N ILE A 4 -8.74 4.41 -30.99
CA ILE A 4 -7.35 4.08 -30.71
C ILE A 4 -6.59 5.33 -30.24
N PHE A 5 -6.94 6.49 -30.76
CA PHE A 5 -6.23 7.74 -30.50
C PHE A 5 -6.40 8.21 -29.05
N PHE A 6 -7.63 8.26 -28.52
CA PHE A 6 -7.87 8.73 -27.15
C PHE A 6 -7.27 7.83 -26.08
N PRO A 7 -7.36 6.47 -26.15
CA PRO A 7 -6.64 5.60 -25.23
C PRO A 7 -5.13 5.86 -25.17
N ILE A 8 -4.46 5.96 -26.33
CA ILE A 8 -3.02 6.23 -26.39
C ILE A 8 -2.70 7.60 -25.76
N LEU A 9 -3.50 8.61 -26.06
CA LEU A 9 -3.29 9.94 -25.51
C LEU A 9 -3.59 10.01 -24.01
N ALA A 10 -4.56 9.25 -23.51
CA ALA A 10 -4.86 9.12 -22.09
C ALA A 10 -3.71 8.44 -21.31
N PHE A 11 -2.99 7.50 -21.92
CA PHE A 11 -1.78 6.89 -21.35
C PHE A 11 -0.54 7.82 -21.42
N SER A 12 -0.56 8.86 -22.26
CA SER A 12 0.63 9.68 -22.52
C SER A 12 1.24 10.33 -21.25
N PRO A 13 0.50 10.75 -20.20
CA PRO A 13 1.10 11.22 -18.95
C PRO A 13 1.93 10.13 -18.26
N ILE A 14 1.45 8.89 -18.26
CA ILE A 14 2.14 7.74 -17.64
C ILE A 14 3.39 7.38 -18.46
N PHE A 15 3.27 7.35 -19.79
CA PHE A 15 4.42 7.13 -20.69
C PHE A 15 5.46 8.23 -20.55
N LEU A 16 5.04 9.51 -20.46
CA LEU A 16 5.95 10.63 -20.26
C LEU A 16 6.70 10.51 -18.93
N ALA A 17 5.98 10.16 -17.85
CA ALA A 17 6.61 9.89 -16.55
C ALA A 17 7.66 8.77 -16.68
N GLY A 18 7.31 7.66 -17.35
CA GLY A 18 8.21 6.54 -17.60
C GLY A 18 9.47 6.96 -18.39
N ILE A 19 9.30 7.71 -19.47
CA ILE A 19 10.39 8.19 -20.31
C ILE A 19 11.32 9.11 -19.49
N LEU A 20 10.77 10.08 -18.76
CA LEU A 20 11.56 11.01 -17.96
C LEU A 20 12.36 10.30 -16.86
N LEU A 21 11.73 9.35 -16.16
CA LEU A 21 12.34 8.65 -15.02
C LEU A 21 13.32 7.56 -15.45
N ILE A 22 13.00 6.78 -16.49
CA ILE A 22 13.79 5.60 -16.88
C ILE A 22 14.82 5.96 -17.96
N VAL A 23 14.37 6.58 -19.06
CA VAL A 23 15.24 6.85 -20.22
C VAL A 23 16.15 8.03 -19.91
N PHE A 24 15.56 9.15 -19.51
CA PHE A 24 16.33 10.36 -19.19
C PHE A 24 16.90 10.38 -17.77
N LYS A 25 16.50 9.45 -16.90
CA LYS A 25 16.95 9.33 -15.50
C LYS A 25 16.79 10.63 -14.71
N ILE A 26 15.75 11.40 -15.03
CA ILE A 26 15.42 12.65 -14.35
C ILE A 26 14.82 12.31 -12.99
N ALA A 27 15.25 13.00 -11.93
CA ALA A 27 14.71 12.79 -10.59
C ALA A 27 13.20 13.07 -10.55
N ALA A 28 12.42 12.26 -9.82
CA ALA A 28 10.96 12.36 -9.73
C ALA A 28 10.47 13.77 -9.32
N ARG A 29 11.25 14.47 -8.48
CA ARG A 29 10.98 15.88 -8.11
C ARG A 29 10.97 16.87 -9.27
N ILE A 30 11.59 16.53 -10.40
CA ILE A 30 11.59 17.35 -11.63
C ILE A 30 10.61 16.76 -12.65
N ALA A 31 10.56 15.43 -12.77
CA ALA A 31 9.71 14.74 -13.72
C ALA A 31 8.22 14.96 -13.43
N MET A 32 7.77 14.81 -12.18
CA MET A 32 6.34 14.88 -11.85
C MET A 32 5.71 16.28 -12.06
N PRO A 33 6.37 17.40 -11.73
CA PRO A 33 5.90 18.73 -12.15
C PRO A 33 5.70 18.85 -13.66
N LEU A 34 6.62 18.35 -14.47
CA LEU A 34 6.52 18.39 -15.94
C LEU A 34 5.34 17.56 -16.44
N VAL A 35 5.15 16.36 -15.87
CA VAL A 35 4.01 15.47 -16.22
C VAL A 35 2.68 16.11 -15.79
N PHE A 36 2.62 16.77 -14.64
CA PHE A 36 1.44 17.50 -14.19
C PHE A 36 1.07 18.64 -15.16
N ILE A 37 2.04 19.45 -15.57
CA ILE A 37 1.82 20.54 -16.55
C ILE A 37 1.34 19.95 -17.88
N PHE A 38 2.00 18.91 -18.37
CA PHE A 38 1.63 18.22 -19.61
C PHE A 38 0.20 17.67 -19.54
N THR A 39 -0.19 17.03 -18.43
CA THR A 39 -1.55 16.52 -18.23
C THR A 39 -2.58 17.66 -18.22
N SER A 40 -2.27 18.78 -17.56
CA SER A 40 -3.13 19.95 -17.54
C SER A 40 -3.34 20.53 -18.95
N ILE A 41 -2.29 20.60 -19.75
CA ILE A 41 -2.33 21.06 -21.15
C ILE A 41 -3.21 20.13 -22.00
N ILE A 42 -3.01 18.82 -21.92
CA ILE A 42 -3.84 17.85 -22.66
C ILE A 42 -5.30 17.92 -22.20
N SER A 43 -5.55 18.02 -20.89
CA SER A 43 -6.91 18.15 -20.34
C SER A 43 -7.63 19.38 -20.86
N TYR A 44 -6.94 20.50 -20.99
CA TYR A 44 -7.51 21.73 -21.52
C TYR A 44 -7.75 21.67 -23.03
N PHE A 45 -6.69 21.41 -23.81
CA PHE A 45 -6.76 21.52 -25.28
C PHE A 45 -7.39 20.32 -25.99
N VAL A 46 -7.25 19.10 -25.44
CA VAL A 46 -7.73 17.88 -26.09
C VAL A 46 -9.04 17.40 -25.49
N TRP A 47 -9.10 17.29 -24.15
CA TRP A 47 -10.35 16.91 -23.47
C TRP A 47 -11.36 18.04 -23.44
N GLY A 48 -10.92 19.30 -23.47
CA GLY A 48 -11.82 20.46 -23.37
C GLY A 48 -12.34 20.69 -21.94
N MET A 49 -11.53 20.38 -20.94
CA MET A 49 -11.85 20.72 -19.54
C MET A 49 -11.81 22.25 -19.35
N SER A 50 -12.75 22.79 -18.57
CA SER A 50 -12.68 24.20 -18.17
C SER A 50 -11.46 24.48 -17.28
N GLU A 51 -10.92 25.70 -17.35
CA GLU A 51 -9.82 26.15 -16.47
C GLU A 51 -10.20 26.03 -14.99
N VAL A 52 -11.44 26.38 -14.64
CA VAL A 52 -11.96 26.28 -13.28
C VAL A 52 -11.94 24.84 -12.80
N ARG A 53 -12.37 23.90 -13.65
CA ARG A 53 -12.38 22.47 -13.30
C ARG A 53 -10.99 21.88 -13.13
N ILE A 54 -10.02 22.28 -13.97
CA ILE A 54 -8.62 21.90 -13.81
C ILE A 54 -8.05 22.44 -12.49
N LEU A 55 -8.36 23.70 -12.16
CA LEU A 55 -7.92 24.32 -10.90
C LEU A 55 -8.60 23.66 -9.68
N ALA A 56 -9.91 23.39 -9.74
CA ALA A 56 -10.64 22.67 -8.69
C ALA A 56 -10.09 21.27 -8.45
N SER A 57 -9.78 20.52 -9.53
CA SER A 57 -9.15 19.20 -9.46
C SER A 57 -7.74 19.29 -8.85
N THR A 58 -7.00 20.33 -9.18
CA THR A 58 -5.68 20.60 -8.60
C THR A 58 -5.78 20.84 -7.11
N LEU A 59 -6.69 21.71 -6.67
CA LEU A 59 -6.93 22.00 -5.24
C LEU A 59 -7.40 20.76 -4.49
N GLN A 60 -8.32 19.98 -5.07
CA GLN A 60 -8.73 18.67 -4.52
C GLN A 60 -7.51 17.76 -4.29
N GLY A 61 -6.65 17.63 -5.29
CA GLY A 61 -5.44 16.84 -5.21
C GLY A 61 -4.46 17.33 -4.14
N LEU A 62 -4.31 18.64 -3.97
CA LEU A 62 -3.47 19.24 -2.93
C LEU A 62 -4.01 18.94 -1.52
N ILE A 63 -5.32 19.04 -1.30
CA ILE A 63 -5.95 18.71 0.00
C ILE A 63 -5.74 17.22 0.32
N ILE A 64 -5.93 16.33 -0.65
CA ILE A 64 -5.65 14.89 -0.48
C ILE A 64 -4.16 14.68 -0.18
N SER A 65 -3.26 15.39 -0.86
CA SER A 65 -1.82 15.30 -0.61
C SER A 65 -1.46 15.67 0.83
N LEU A 66 -2.11 16.68 1.42
CA LEU A 66 -1.89 17.03 2.84
C LEU A 66 -2.21 15.86 3.78
N GLY A 67 -3.31 15.13 3.53
CA GLY A 67 -3.65 13.93 4.30
C GLY A 67 -2.58 12.84 4.20
N ILE A 68 -2.05 12.61 3.01
CA ILE A 68 -0.96 11.66 2.78
C ILE A 68 0.31 12.10 3.52
N LEU A 69 0.70 13.36 3.36
CA LEU A 69 1.89 13.92 4.01
C LEU A 69 1.80 13.87 5.53
N TRP A 70 0.60 14.04 6.09
CA TRP A 70 0.34 13.89 7.51
C TRP A 70 0.64 12.47 8.03
N ILE A 71 0.22 11.46 7.28
CA ILE A 71 0.50 10.05 7.62
C ILE A 71 2.00 9.74 7.49
N ILE A 72 2.61 10.16 6.37
CA ILE A 72 4.04 9.97 6.11
C ILE A 72 4.89 10.63 7.20
N PHE A 73 4.54 11.86 7.59
CA PHE A 73 5.23 12.57 8.66
C PHE A 73 5.18 11.81 9.97
N GLY A 74 3.98 11.35 10.38
CA GLY A 74 3.81 10.57 11.61
C GLY A 74 4.65 9.28 11.61
N ALA A 75 4.67 8.55 10.49
CA ALA A 75 5.42 7.31 10.36
C ALA A 75 6.95 7.53 10.42
N ILE A 76 7.46 8.52 9.71
CA ILE A 76 8.89 8.88 9.73
C ILE A 76 9.29 9.44 11.10
N LEU A 77 8.42 10.25 11.72
CA LEU A 77 8.67 10.81 13.05
C LEU A 77 8.79 9.69 14.10
N LEU A 78 7.89 8.69 14.07
CA LEU A 78 7.99 7.56 14.99
C LEU A 78 9.32 6.82 14.82
N LEU A 79 9.71 6.53 13.58
CA LEU A 79 10.98 5.87 13.31
C LEU A 79 12.18 6.67 13.82
N ASN A 80 12.25 7.97 13.51
CA ASN A 80 13.33 8.84 13.97
C ASN A 80 13.33 8.99 15.48
N THR A 81 12.16 9.10 16.11
CA THR A 81 12.03 9.11 17.57
C THR A 81 12.66 7.86 18.20
N LEU A 82 12.36 6.67 17.67
CA LEU A 82 12.93 5.41 18.15
C LEU A 82 14.42 5.28 17.84
N LYS A 83 14.89 5.87 16.75
CA LYS A 83 16.31 5.94 16.39
C LYS A 83 17.08 6.84 17.37
N TYR A 84 16.62 8.08 17.59
CA TYR A 84 17.29 9.04 18.47
C TYR A 84 17.19 8.67 19.95
N SER A 85 16.13 7.98 20.37
CA SER A 85 16.01 7.45 21.72
C SER A 85 16.91 6.23 22.04
N GLY A 86 17.51 5.60 21.01
CA GLY A 86 18.31 4.37 21.16
C GLY A 86 17.47 3.08 21.16
N ALA A 87 16.15 3.17 21.03
CA ALA A 87 15.26 2.00 21.02
C ALA A 87 15.58 1.05 19.85
N ILE A 88 15.85 1.57 18.66
CA ILE A 88 16.23 0.76 17.49
C ILE A 88 17.51 -0.06 17.78
N ASN A 89 18.50 0.49 18.45
CA ASN A 89 19.73 -0.22 18.80
C ASN A 89 19.46 -1.35 19.80
N THR A 90 18.59 -1.13 20.77
CA THR A 90 18.16 -2.16 21.73
C THR A 90 17.41 -3.30 21.02
N ILE A 91 16.50 -2.97 20.11
CA ILE A 91 15.78 -3.97 19.29
C ILE A 91 16.78 -4.76 18.44
N ARG A 92 17.74 -4.09 17.79
CA ARG A 92 18.80 -4.73 17.00
C ARG A 92 19.64 -5.71 17.80
N SER A 93 20.10 -5.31 19.01
CA SER A 93 20.90 -6.17 19.87
C SER A 93 20.15 -7.42 20.34
N GLY A 94 18.82 -7.36 20.40
CA GLY A 94 17.97 -8.51 20.71
C GLY A 94 18.03 -9.62 19.67
N PHE A 95 18.29 -9.27 18.38
CA PHE A 95 18.30 -10.25 17.29
C PHE A 95 19.65 -10.97 17.11
N SER A 96 20.76 -10.35 17.49
CA SER A 96 22.11 -10.91 17.27
C SER A 96 22.34 -12.26 17.98
N ASN A 97 21.61 -12.52 19.06
CA ASN A 97 21.78 -13.72 19.90
C ASN A 97 20.69 -14.79 19.73
N ILE A 98 19.79 -14.65 18.73
CA ILE A 98 18.65 -15.57 18.59
C ILE A 98 19.06 -16.91 17.95
N SER A 99 19.92 -16.89 16.93
CA SER A 99 20.42 -18.09 16.24
C SER A 99 21.80 -17.83 15.63
N GLN A 100 22.61 -18.88 15.50
CA GLN A 100 23.88 -18.83 14.75
C GLN A 100 23.69 -19.18 13.26
N ASP A 101 22.57 -19.78 12.89
CA ASP A 101 22.25 -20.13 11.52
C ASP A 101 21.72 -18.92 10.74
N ARG A 102 22.40 -18.53 9.66
CA ARG A 102 22.03 -17.37 8.83
C ARG A 102 20.69 -17.55 8.12
N ARG A 103 20.27 -18.78 7.85
CA ARG A 103 18.96 -19.08 7.25
C ARG A 103 17.84 -18.71 8.22
N VAL A 104 18.02 -18.99 9.51
CA VAL A 104 17.08 -18.60 10.57
C VAL A 104 17.11 -17.08 10.76
N GLN A 105 18.31 -16.49 10.82
CA GLN A 105 18.46 -15.04 11.02
C GLN A 105 17.80 -14.22 9.91
N VAL A 106 17.95 -14.62 8.63
CA VAL A 106 17.35 -13.88 7.52
C VAL A 106 15.82 -13.93 7.55
N ILE A 107 15.22 -15.06 7.96
CA ILE A 107 13.77 -15.17 8.12
C ILE A 107 13.28 -14.25 9.25
N ILE A 108 13.97 -14.22 10.39
CA ILE A 108 13.55 -13.39 11.53
C ILE A 108 13.79 -11.91 11.24
N ILE A 109 14.98 -11.54 10.73
CA ILE A 109 15.38 -10.14 10.59
C ILE A 109 14.81 -9.54 9.30
N ALA A 110 15.04 -10.18 8.15
CA ALA A 110 14.57 -9.64 6.90
C ALA A 110 13.05 -9.82 6.79
N TRP A 111 12.52 -11.04 6.96
CA TRP A 111 11.09 -11.27 6.75
C TRP A 111 10.25 -10.72 7.90
N LEU A 112 10.28 -11.34 9.08
CA LEU A 112 9.32 -11.00 10.15
C LEU A 112 9.48 -9.59 10.70
N PHE A 113 10.70 -9.21 11.08
CA PHE A 113 10.95 -7.86 11.58
C PHE A 113 10.78 -6.82 10.47
N GLY A 114 11.23 -7.12 9.25
CA GLY A 114 11.02 -6.24 8.11
C GLY A 114 9.55 -6.03 7.78
N CYS A 115 8.71 -7.08 7.78
CA CYS A 115 7.26 -6.96 7.57
C CYS A 115 6.59 -6.11 8.67
N PHE A 116 7.03 -6.28 9.91
CA PHE A 116 6.55 -5.45 11.02
C PHE A 116 6.91 -3.95 10.82
N ILE A 117 8.18 -3.66 10.48
CA ILE A 117 8.63 -2.27 10.22
C ILE A 117 7.90 -1.69 9.02
N GLU A 118 7.62 -2.47 7.97
CA GLU A 118 6.81 -2.02 6.82
C GLU A 118 5.41 -1.62 7.27
N GLY A 119 4.76 -2.45 8.10
CA GLY A 119 3.45 -2.13 8.65
C GLY A 119 3.43 -0.82 9.45
N ALA A 120 4.45 -0.60 10.26
CA ALA A 120 4.51 0.57 11.15
C ALA A 120 4.94 1.85 10.44
N SER A 121 5.86 1.81 9.49
CA SER A 121 6.46 3.01 8.89
C SER A 121 6.47 3.07 7.36
N GLY A 122 6.45 1.95 6.66
CA GLY A 122 6.40 1.90 5.19
C GLY A 122 7.52 2.65 4.46
N PHE A 123 7.25 3.08 3.25
CA PHE A 123 8.09 4.00 2.43
C PHE A 123 9.55 3.59 2.27
N GLY A 124 9.82 2.27 2.08
CA GLY A 124 11.19 1.76 1.92
C GLY A 124 12.01 1.68 3.23
N THR A 125 11.42 2.10 4.35
CA THR A 125 12.04 2.07 5.68
C THR A 125 12.52 0.68 6.11
N PRO A 126 11.78 -0.43 5.87
CA PRO A 126 12.26 -1.76 6.25
C PRO A 126 13.60 -2.10 5.65
N ALA A 127 13.78 -1.85 4.36
CA ALA A 127 15.06 -2.09 3.70
C ALA A 127 16.19 -1.24 4.30
N ALA A 128 15.90 0.04 4.60
CA ALA A 128 16.87 0.95 5.21
C ALA A 128 17.22 0.60 6.66
N VAL A 129 16.36 -0.11 7.40
CA VAL A 129 16.58 -0.55 8.79
C VAL A 129 17.15 -1.96 8.85
N ALA A 130 16.56 -2.90 8.08
CA ALA A 130 16.96 -4.30 8.12
C ALA A 130 18.33 -4.55 7.46
N ALA A 131 18.69 -3.82 6.39
CA ALA A 131 19.96 -4.02 5.71
C ALA A 131 21.17 -3.72 6.64
N PRO A 132 21.28 -2.57 7.32
CA PRO A 132 22.35 -2.33 8.30
C PRO A 132 22.36 -3.35 9.44
N LEU A 133 21.17 -3.78 9.90
CA LEU A 133 21.06 -4.79 10.94
C LEU A 133 21.64 -6.13 10.49
N MET A 134 21.31 -6.58 9.27
CA MET A 134 21.87 -7.80 8.70
C MET A 134 23.40 -7.70 8.52
N VAL A 135 23.91 -6.55 8.06
CA VAL A 135 25.37 -6.34 7.98
C VAL A 135 26.02 -6.40 9.36
N ALA A 136 25.41 -5.82 10.39
CA ALA A 136 25.92 -5.85 11.76
C ALA A 136 26.01 -7.28 12.34
N VAL A 137 25.10 -8.18 11.92
CA VAL A 137 25.16 -9.59 12.34
C VAL A 137 25.97 -10.47 11.37
N GLY A 138 26.66 -9.88 10.37
CA GLY A 138 27.65 -10.56 9.53
C GLY A 138 27.17 -10.98 8.14
N PHE A 139 26.08 -10.43 7.63
CA PHE A 139 25.67 -10.62 6.23
C PHE A 139 26.52 -9.75 5.28
N PRO A 140 26.83 -10.23 4.06
CA PRO A 140 27.41 -9.37 3.03
C PRO A 140 26.48 -8.19 2.74
N PRO A 141 27.01 -6.94 2.55
CA PRO A 141 26.19 -5.77 2.27
C PRO A 141 25.23 -5.93 1.08
N LEU A 142 25.69 -6.53 -0.04
CA LEU A 142 24.83 -6.80 -1.18
C LEU A 142 23.67 -7.73 -0.81
N ALA A 143 23.94 -8.81 -0.06
CA ALA A 143 22.92 -9.75 0.41
C ALA A 143 21.90 -9.04 1.31
N ALA A 144 22.37 -8.21 2.24
CA ALA A 144 21.52 -7.45 3.15
C ALA A 144 20.56 -6.51 2.41
N VAL A 145 21.03 -5.81 1.37
CA VAL A 145 20.18 -4.94 0.54
C VAL A 145 19.17 -5.78 -0.26
N VAL A 146 19.60 -6.88 -0.90
CA VAL A 146 18.70 -7.77 -1.65
C VAL A 146 17.56 -8.27 -0.76
N PHE A 147 17.88 -8.78 0.44
CA PHE A 147 16.85 -9.28 1.36
C PHE A 147 15.98 -8.16 1.93
N GLY A 148 16.56 -6.99 2.20
CA GLY A 148 15.82 -5.79 2.56
C GLY A 148 14.81 -5.36 1.48
N MET A 149 15.17 -5.50 0.20
CA MET A 149 14.24 -5.22 -0.91
C MET A 149 13.19 -6.29 -1.09
N MET A 150 13.47 -7.57 -0.81
CA MET A 150 12.47 -8.64 -0.88
C MET A 150 11.33 -8.48 0.13
N ILE A 151 11.55 -7.77 1.24
CA ILE A 151 10.50 -7.39 2.19
C ILE A 151 9.45 -6.50 1.52
N GLN A 152 9.85 -5.71 0.53
CA GLN A 152 8.97 -4.79 -0.21
C GLN A 152 7.99 -5.55 -1.12
N SER A 153 7.24 -6.50 -0.53
CA SER A 153 6.28 -7.39 -1.21
C SER A 153 5.00 -7.55 -0.38
N THR A 154 4.84 -8.66 0.31
CA THR A 154 3.63 -9.05 1.05
C THR A 154 3.12 -7.97 2.03
N PRO A 155 3.94 -7.29 2.85
CA PRO A 155 3.43 -6.35 3.83
C PRO A 155 3.10 -4.97 3.24
N VAL A 156 3.53 -4.66 2.01
CA VAL A 156 3.58 -3.28 1.49
C VAL A 156 2.20 -2.68 1.25
N SER A 157 1.21 -3.45 0.76
CA SER A 157 -0.14 -2.92 0.57
C SER A 157 -0.79 -2.45 1.89
N PHE A 158 -0.35 -3.00 3.01
CA PHE A 158 -0.74 -2.60 4.37
C PHE A 158 0.40 -1.88 5.12
N GLY A 159 1.39 -1.39 4.38
CA GLY A 159 2.52 -0.62 4.91
C GLY A 159 2.09 0.75 5.40
N ALA A 160 2.92 1.39 6.24
CA ALA A 160 2.63 2.70 6.84
C ALA A 160 1.18 2.80 7.31
N VAL A 161 0.75 1.83 8.13
CA VAL A 161 -0.60 1.79 8.71
C VAL A 161 -1.70 1.82 7.63
N GLY A 162 -1.54 1.00 6.58
CA GLY A 162 -2.52 0.85 5.50
C GLY A 162 -2.56 1.98 4.47
N THR A 163 -1.59 2.88 4.48
CA THR A 163 -1.55 4.05 3.56
C THR A 163 -1.76 3.68 2.07
N PRO A 164 -1.17 2.60 1.51
CA PRO A 164 -1.36 2.26 0.10
C PRO A 164 -2.82 1.97 -0.28
N LEU A 165 -3.62 1.45 0.64
CA LEU A 165 -5.05 1.22 0.42
C LEU A 165 -5.89 2.43 0.81
N LEU A 166 -5.72 2.95 2.04
CA LEU A 166 -6.49 4.08 2.56
C LEU A 166 -6.33 5.35 1.75
N VAL A 167 -5.17 5.54 1.18
CA VAL A 167 -4.85 6.75 0.41
C VAL A 167 -4.67 6.42 -1.05
N GLY A 168 -3.87 5.38 -1.37
CA GLY A 168 -3.57 5.00 -2.73
C GLY A 168 -4.82 4.57 -3.48
N VAL A 169 -5.50 3.55 -3.00
CA VAL A 169 -6.69 3.01 -3.65
C VAL A 169 -7.88 3.95 -3.50
N GLN A 170 -8.24 4.37 -2.28
CA GLN A 170 -9.37 5.29 -2.09
C GLN A 170 -9.17 6.63 -2.80
N GLY A 171 -7.94 7.16 -2.75
CA GLY A 171 -7.60 8.40 -3.43
C GLY A 171 -7.52 8.27 -4.96
N GLY A 172 -7.27 7.08 -5.48
CA GLY A 172 -7.19 6.76 -6.91
C GLY A 172 -8.52 6.38 -7.55
N LEU A 173 -9.59 6.19 -6.77
CA LEU A 173 -10.93 5.86 -7.26
C LEU A 173 -11.85 7.09 -7.28
N ASP A 174 -12.75 7.13 -8.26
CA ASP A 174 -13.87 8.08 -8.29
C ASP A 174 -14.98 7.59 -7.36
N LYS A 175 -14.85 7.98 -6.09
CA LYS A 175 -15.76 7.55 -5.04
C LYS A 175 -17.22 7.90 -5.35
N ILE A 176 -17.49 9.07 -5.95
CA ILE A 176 -18.85 9.56 -6.21
C ILE A 176 -19.50 8.68 -7.28
N SER A 177 -18.85 8.53 -8.43
CA SER A 177 -19.35 7.72 -9.54
C SER A 177 -19.56 6.25 -9.13
N ILE A 178 -18.59 5.68 -8.41
CA ILE A 178 -18.67 4.28 -7.96
C ILE A 178 -19.78 4.13 -6.91
N SER A 179 -19.90 5.06 -5.92
CA SER A 179 -20.95 4.98 -4.91
C SER A 179 -22.35 5.03 -5.52
N ASN A 180 -22.56 5.86 -6.55
CA ASN A 180 -23.86 5.92 -7.23
C ASN A 180 -24.19 4.58 -7.91
N LYS A 181 -23.23 3.94 -8.59
CA LYS A 181 -23.42 2.59 -9.17
C LYS A 181 -23.67 1.53 -8.10
N LEU A 182 -22.93 1.58 -6.98
CA LEU A 182 -23.10 0.62 -5.88
C LEU A 182 -24.47 0.76 -5.21
N LEU A 183 -24.98 1.99 -5.09
CA LEU A 183 -26.32 2.23 -4.54
C LEU A 183 -27.42 1.62 -5.42
N GLU A 184 -27.26 1.62 -6.74
CA GLU A 184 -28.16 0.93 -7.65
C GLU A 184 -28.20 -0.59 -7.38
N ASP A 185 -27.06 -1.18 -6.98
CA ASP A 185 -26.93 -2.59 -6.61
C ASP A 185 -27.22 -2.85 -5.12
N GLY A 186 -27.60 -1.82 -4.35
CA GLY A 186 -27.86 -1.95 -2.92
C GLY A 186 -26.61 -2.11 -2.03
N LEU A 187 -25.45 -1.77 -2.55
CA LEU A 187 -24.16 -1.86 -1.85
C LEU A 187 -23.69 -0.48 -1.38
N GLU A 188 -22.90 -0.46 -0.31
CA GLU A 188 -22.27 0.73 0.23
C GLU A 188 -20.78 0.81 -0.14
N TRP A 189 -20.25 2.03 -0.22
CA TRP A 189 -18.84 2.28 -0.46
C TRP A 189 -17.92 1.55 0.53
N ASN A 190 -18.28 1.54 1.81
CA ASN A 190 -17.45 0.89 2.83
C ASN A 190 -17.34 -0.62 2.59
N SER A 191 -18.46 -1.29 2.31
CA SER A 191 -18.48 -2.73 2.01
C SER A 191 -17.69 -3.07 0.74
N PHE A 192 -17.76 -2.21 -0.28
CA PHE A 192 -16.95 -2.33 -1.50
C PHE A 192 -15.46 -2.22 -1.19
N PHE A 193 -15.07 -1.21 -0.42
CA PHE A 193 -13.68 -1.00 -0.05
C PHE A 193 -13.12 -2.11 0.86
N ASP A 194 -13.91 -2.55 1.84
CA ASP A 194 -13.54 -3.66 2.72
C ASP A 194 -13.35 -4.96 1.91
N SER A 195 -14.16 -5.18 0.88
CA SER A 195 -13.98 -6.31 -0.04
C SER A 195 -12.64 -6.24 -0.79
N ILE A 196 -12.21 -5.04 -1.22
CA ILE A 196 -10.87 -4.85 -1.83
C ILE A 196 -9.77 -5.20 -0.81
N VAL A 197 -9.89 -4.74 0.43
CA VAL A 197 -8.94 -5.03 1.52
C VAL A 197 -8.79 -6.53 1.74
N ILE A 198 -9.92 -7.24 1.80
CA ILE A 198 -9.98 -8.71 1.99
C ILE A 198 -9.30 -9.42 0.81
N GLU A 199 -9.61 -9.06 -0.43
CA GLU A 199 -9.00 -9.69 -1.61
C GLU A 199 -7.49 -9.44 -1.67
N VAL A 200 -7.04 -8.23 -1.33
CA VAL A 200 -5.61 -7.92 -1.21
C VAL A 200 -4.95 -8.80 -0.15
N ALA A 201 -5.57 -8.95 1.03
CA ALA A 201 -5.03 -9.79 2.09
C ALA A 201 -4.96 -11.27 1.69
N ILE A 202 -5.97 -11.79 0.99
CA ILE A 202 -6.01 -13.17 0.49
C ILE A 202 -4.90 -13.40 -0.54
N ILE A 203 -4.81 -12.56 -1.58
CA ILE A 203 -3.80 -12.73 -2.64
C ILE A 203 -2.39 -12.63 -2.05
N HIS A 204 -2.14 -11.65 -1.17
CA HIS A 204 -0.85 -11.53 -0.48
C HIS A 204 -0.54 -12.73 0.42
N SER A 205 -1.54 -13.30 1.09
CA SER A 205 -1.36 -14.48 1.94
C SER A 205 -0.89 -15.70 1.13
N ILE A 206 -1.47 -15.89 -0.05
CA ILE A 206 -1.08 -17.01 -0.94
C ILE A 206 0.32 -16.75 -1.52
N CYS A 207 0.59 -15.56 -2.06
CA CYS A 207 1.90 -15.21 -2.61
C CYS A 207 2.99 -15.17 -1.54
N GLY A 208 2.68 -14.66 -0.35
CA GLY A 208 3.61 -14.50 0.76
C GLY A 208 4.01 -15.81 1.43
N LEU A 209 3.21 -16.88 1.29
CA LEU A 209 3.47 -18.18 1.94
C LEU A 209 4.86 -18.74 1.59
N ILE A 210 5.30 -18.56 0.36
CA ILE A 210 6.58 -19.09 -0.15
C ILE A 210 7.73 -18.08 0.03
N MET A 211 7.46 -16.81 0.32
CA MET A 211 8.50 -15.78 0.38
C MET A 211 9.63 -16.06 1.36
N PRO A 212 9.44 -16.57 2.60
CA PRO A 212 10.53 -16.88 3.51
C PRO A 212 11.47 -17.96 2.96
N ILE A 213 10.93 -19.01 2.34
CA ILE A 213 11.77 -20.06 1.74
C ILE A 213 12.48 -19.57 0.47
N LEU A 214 11.81 -18.76 -0.35
CA LEU A 214 12.40 -18.16 -1.54
C LEU A 214 13.57 -17.23 -1.16
N LEU A 215 13.45 -16.49 -0.06
CA LEU A 215 14.50 -15.64 0.50
C LEU A 215 15.75 -16.48 0.85
N VAL A 216 15.56 -17.64 1.51
CA VAL A 216 16.69 -18.54 1.82
C VAL A 216 17.25 -19.22 0.57
N ILE A 217 16.41 -19.63 -0.38
CA ILE A 217 16.88 -20.20 -1.66
C ILE A 217 17.75 -19.18 -2.43
N ILE A 218 17.32 -17.92 -2.49
CA ILE A 218 18.12 -16.85 -3.11
C ILE A 218 19.42 -16.62 -2.34
N MET A 219 19.39 -16.68 -1.00
CA MET A 219 20.59 -16.58 -0.17
C MET A 219 21.61 -17.67 -0.49
N THR A 220 21.19 -18.94 -0.52
CA THR A 220 22.10 -20.06 -0.80
C THR A 220 22.57 -20.07 -2.24
N ARG A 221 21.76 -19.62 -3.19
CA ARG A 221 22.11 -19.58 -4.62
C ARG A 221 23.11 -18.48 -4.95
N PHE A 222 22.93 -17.28 -4.47
CA PHE A 222 23.71 -16.11 -4.89
C PHE A 222 24.84 -15.76 -3.92
N PHE A 223 24.77 -16.23 -2.67
CA PHE A 223 25.71 -15.88 -1.60
C PHE A 223 26.26 -17.10 -0.87
N GLY A 224 25.82 -18.30 -1.23
CA GLY A 224 26.32 -19.57 -0.68
C GLY A 224 27.62 -20.03 -1.37
N LYS A 225 28.41 -20.84 -0.66
CA LYS A 225 29.65 -21.44 -1.19
C LYS A 225 29.37 -22.35 -2.38
N ASN A 226 28.28 -23.11 -2.32
CA ASN A 226 27.92 -24.12 -3.31
C ASN A 226 27.03 -23.59 -4.43
N GLU A 227 26.62 -22.33 -4.37
CA GLU A 227 25.71 -21.66 -5.32
C GLU A 227 24.46 -22.50 -5.67
N SER A 228 23.90 -23.21 -4.69
CA SER A 228 22.85 -24.21 -4.87
C SER A 228 21.45 -23.64 -4.67
N TRP A 229 20.54 -23.97 -5.58
CA TRP A 229 19.11 -23.69 -5.43
C TRP A 229 18.42 -24.60 -4.40
N PHE A 230 18.96 -25.82 -4.18
CA PHE A 230 18.36 -26.84 -3.34
C PHE A 230 18.82 -26.78 -1.88
N GLU A 231 20.00 -26.22 -1.61
CA GLU A 231 20.56 -26.12 -0.26
C GLU A 231 19.65 -25.32 0.68
N GLY A 232 18.99 -24.28 0.16
CA GLY A 232 18.01 -23.50 0.90
C GLY A 232 16.76 -24.27 1.33
N LEU A 233 16.42 -25.37 0.65
CA LEU A 233 15.23 -26.17 0.99
C LEU A 233 15.39 -26.95 2.30
N SER A 234 16.60 -27.10 2.82
CA SER A 234 16.84 -27.78 4.10
C SER A 234 16.13 -27.14 5.29
N ILE A 235 15.79 -25.83 5.22
CA ILE A 235 15.04 -25.10 6.25
C ILE A 235 13.53 -25.04 5.97
N PHE A 236 13.02 -25.75 4.95
CA PHE A 236 11.62 -25.65 4.51
C PHE A 236 10.59 -25.75 5.65
N PRO A 237 10.66 -26.70 6.60
CA PRO A 237 9.67 -26.80 7.69
C PRO A 237 9.64 -25.54 8.56
N PHE A 238 10.80 -24.98 8.91
CA PHE A 238 10.90 -23.75 9.69
C PHE A 238 10.42 -22.52 8.89
N ALA A 239 10.76 -22.44 7.61
CA ALA A 239 10.35 -21.34 6.76
C ALA A 239 8.83 -21.28 6.58
N ILE A 240 8.16 -22.43 6.37
CA ILE A 240 6.70 -22.53 6.30
C ILE A 240 6.05 -22.20 7.65
N PHE A 241 6.61 -22.70 8.76
CA PHE A 241 6.15 -22.35 10.09
C PHE A 241 6.23 -20.83 10.34
N ALA A 242 7.34 -20.20 9.99
CA ALA A 242 7.52 -18.76 10.11
C ALA A 242 6.53 -17.99 9.22
N SER A 243 6.31 -18.47 7.99
CA SER A 243 5.35 -17.90 7.07
C SER A 243 3.92 -17.95 7.63
N LEU A 244 3.46 -19.10 8.10
CA LEU A 244 2.13 -19.27 8.68
C LEU A 244 1.95 -18.44 9.96
N SER A 245 2.99 -18.33 10.78
CA SER A 245 2.99 -17.49 11.99
C SER A 245 2.77 -16.00 11.69
N PHE A 246 3.15 -15.53 10.50
CA PHE A 246 2.88 -14.19 10.00
C PHE A 246 1.54 -14.11 9.27
N ILE A 247 1.29 -15.00 8.30
CA ILE A 247 0.18 -14.92 7.35
C ILE A 247 -1.18 -15.12 8.02
N ILE A 248 -1.31 -16.04 8.98
CA ILE A 248 -2.60 -16.29 9.62
C ILE A 248 -3.09 -15.04 10.37
N PRO A 249 -2.32 -14.43 11.29
CA PRO A 249 -2.76 -13.19 11.93
C PRO A 249 -2.90 -12.01 10.96
N TYR A 250 -2.08 -11.94 9.92
CA TYR A 250 -2.16 -10.94 8.85
C TYR A 250 -3.49 -11.02 8.10
N LEU A 251 -3.89 -12.23 7.66
CA LEU A 251 -5.15 -12.46 6.96
C LEU A 251 -6.35 -12.15 7.84
N LEU A 252 -6.35 -12.65 9.08
CA LEU A 252 -7.43 -12.37 10.04
C LEU A 252 -7.57 -10.87 10.33
N ALA A 253 -6.46 -10.17 10.47
CA ALA A 253 -6.48 -8.72 10.65
C ALA A 253 -7.05 -7.99 9.42
N GLY A 254 -6.74 -8.42 8.21
CA GLY A 254 -7.30 -7.87 6.98
C GLY A 254 -8.80 -8.10 6.83
N ILE A 255 -9.30 -9.26 7.28
CA ILE A 255 -10.72 -9.60 7.20
C ILE A 255 -11.55 -8.85 8.26
N PHE A 256 -11.05 -8.73 9.50
CA PHE A 256 -11.86 -8.30 10.63
C PHE A 256 -11.55 -6.89 11.14
N LEU A 257 -10.37 -6.34 10.89
CA LEU A 257 -9.94 -5.07 11.48
C LEU A 257 -9.71 -3.95 10.46
N GLY A 258 -9.44 -4.29 9.21
CA GLY A 258 -9.21 -3.30 8.15
C GLY A 258 -7.74 -3.14 7.74
N PRO A 259 -7.43 -2.18 6.83
CA PRO A 259 -6.14 -2.12 6.14
C PRO A 259 -4.97 -1.65 6.99
N GLU A 260 -5.21 -1.06 8.16
CA GLU A 260 -4.15 -0.55 9.05
C GLU A 260 -3.38 -1.66 9.77
N PHE A 261 -3.97 -2.85 9.92
CA PHE A 261 -3.55 -3.84 10.89
C PHE A 261 -2.72 -5.02 10.37
N PRO A 262 -2.94 -5.53 9.14
CA PRO A 262 -2.37 -6.82 8.73
C PRO A 262 -0.87 -6.94 8.93
N SER A 263 -0.09 -6.00 8.42
CA SER A 263 1.37 -6.05 8.47
C SER A 263 1.92 -5.85 9.88
N ILE A 264 1.26 -5.02 10.70
CA ILE A 264 1.66 -4.78 12.10
C ILE A 264 1.37 -6.02 12.95
N ILE A 265 0.13 -6.52 12.93
CA ILE A 265 -0.29 -7.67 13.74
C ILE A 265 0.41 -8.94 13.27
N GLY A 266 0.45 -9.19 11.96
CA GLY A 266 1.16 -10.32 11.40
C GLY A 266 2.64 -10.31 11.76
N GLY A 267 3.31 -9.14 11.61
CA GLY A 267 4.72 -8.96 11.96
C GLY A 267 5.01 -9.16 13.44
N LEU A 268 4.25 -8.54 14.34
CA LEU A 268 4.44 -8.68 15.79
C LEU A 268 4.20 -10.12 16.27
N THR A 269 3.09 -10.73 15.86
CA THR A 269 2.74 -12.11 16.26
C THR A 269 3.71 -13.12 15.68
N GLY A 270 4.08 -12.99 14.40
CA GLY A 270 5.07 -13.83 13.74
C GLY A 270 6.44 -13.75 14.44
N LEU A 271 6.93 -12.53 14.72
CA LEU A 271 8.18 -12.32 15.47
C LEU A 271 8.14 -12.99 16.83
N PHE A 272 7.06 -12.80 17.60
CA PHE A 272 6.91 -13.37 18.92
C PHE A 272 6.94 -14.91 18.88
N ILE A 273 6.09 -15.52 18.04
CA ILE A 273 5.96 -16.98 17.92
C ILE A 273 7.28 -17.60 17.45
N VAL A 274 7.87 -17.07 16.37
CA VAL A 274 9.07 -17.64 15.76
C VAL A 274 10.30 -17.44 16.62
N THR A 275 10.40 -16.31 17.36
CA THR A 275 11.51 -16.10 18.31
C THR A 275 11.46 -17.12 19.46
N ILE A 276 10.28 -17.42 20.00
CA ILE A 276 10.11 -18.45 21.03
C ILE A 276 10.46 -19.83 20.48
N ALA A 277 9.96 -20.18 19.29
CA ALA A 277 10.22 -21.43 18.62
C ALA A 277 11.73 -21.63 18.36
N THR A 278 12.42 -20.56 17.93
CA THR A 278 13.87 -20.58 17.68
C THR A 278 14.64 -20.83 18.97
N LYS A 279 14.30 -20.17 20.07
CA LYS A 279 14.92 -20.41 21.39
C LYS A 279 14.71 -21.84 21.87
N ARG A 280 13.60 -22.48 21.50
CA ARG A 280 13.28 -23.88 21.80
C ARG A 280 13.84 -24.87 20.77
N LYS A 281 14.59 -24.39 19.77
CA LYS A 281 15.13 -25.17 18.66
C LYS A 281 14.05 -25.94 17.87
N PHE A 282 12.82 -25.39 17.79
CA PHE A 282 11.70 -26.03 17.12
C PHE A 282 11.85 -25.88 15.59
N LEU A 283 11.82 -26.99 14.86
CA LEU A 283 11.97 -27.11 13.39
C LEU A 283 13.28 -26.50 12.82
N ILE A 284 14.28 -26.23 13.67
CA ILE A 284 15.58 -25.71 13.21
C ILE A 284 16.42 -26.88 12.69
N PRO A 285 17.10 -26.75 11.53
CA PRO A 285 18.05 -27.73 11.04
C PRO A 285 19.17 -27.99 12.06
N LYS A 286 19.69 -29.23 12.09
CA LYS A 286 20.81 -29.59 12.96
C LYS A 286 22.15 -29.03 12.48
N ASP A 287 22.30 -28.88 11.16
CA ASP A 287 23.43 -28.24 10.50
C ASP A 287 23.30 -26.72 10.57
N ILE A 288 24.38 -26.03 10.91
CA ILE A 288 24.45 -24.58 10.92
C ILE A 288 25.00 -24.12 9.55
N TRP A 289 24.25 -23.25 8.89
CA TRP A 289 24.68 -22.65 7.64
C TRP A 289 25.19 -21.21 7.88
N ASP A 290 26.37 -20.91 7.30
CA ASP A 290 26.97 -19.57 7.35
C ASP A 290 27.59 -19.20 6.00
N PHE A 291 27.82 -17.91 5.80
CA PHE A 291 28.54 -17.38 4.65
C PHE A 291 30.02 -17.78 4.70
N GLN A 292 30.69 -17.74 3.54
CA GLN A 292 32.15 -17.81 3.51
C GLN A 292 32.77 -16.67 4.36
N PRO A 293 33.99 -16.86 4.89
CA PRO A 293 34.72 -15.79 5.57
C PRO A 293 34.80 -14.52 4.71
N SER A 294 34.63 -13.35 5.31
CA SER A 294 34.54 -12.06 4.59
C SER A 294 35.71 -11.75 3.67
N LYS A 295 36.89 -12.29 3.95
CA LYS A 295 38.09 -12.19 3.08
C LYS A 295 37.92 -12.90 1.72
N ASN A 296 36.99 -13.83 1.60
CA ASN A 296 36.69 -14.57 0.37
C ASN A 296 35.49 -13.97 -0.40
N TRP A 297 34.89 -12.90 0.10
CA TRP A 297 33.75 -12.27 -0.58
C TRP A 297 34.19 -11.55 -1.85
N PRO A 298 33.45 -11.69 -2.95
CA PRO A 298 33.67 -10.92 -4.16
C PRO A 298 33.58 -9.41 -3.89
N LEU A 299 34.35 -8.61 -4.60
CA LEU A 299 34.38 -7.15 -4.44
C LEU A 299 33.02 -6.46 -4.67
N ASN A 300 32.14 -7.08 -5.44
CA ASN A 300 30.78 -6.58 -5.66
C ASN A 300 29.83 -6.82 -4.48
N TRP A 301 30.20 -7.63 -3.49
CA TRP A 301 29.42 -7.84 -2.27
C TRP A 301 29.75 -6.87 -1.16
N ILE A 302 30.90 -6.17 -1.26
CA ILE A 302 31.53 -5.39 -0.18
C ILE A 302 31.31 -3.90 -0.43
N CYS A 303 31.21 -3.13 0.66
CA CYS A 303 31.16 -1.67 0.65
C CYS A 303 32.50 -1.04 0.24
N ASN A 304 32.45 0.13 -0.37
CA ASN A 304 33.63 0.99 -0.47
C ASN A 304 33.97 1.55 0.93
N PRO A 305 35.21 1.40 1.44
CA PRO A 305 35.53 1.68 2.84
C PRO A 305 35.44 3.14 3.29
N GLN A 306 35.06 4.07 2.41
CA GLN A 306 35.18 5.53 2.67
C GLN A 306 34.01 6.17 3.43
N ASN A 307 32.89 5.48 3.72
CA ASN A 307 31.74 6.09 4.41
C ASN A 307 31.19 5.19 5.53
N LYS A 308 31.89 5.12 6.65
CA LYS A 308 31.36 4.65 7.93
C LYS A 308 30.98 5.85 8.80
N GLU A 309 29.81 6.40 8.62
CA GLU A 309 29.14 7.16 9.67
C GLU A 309 27.93 6.37 10.14
N VAL A 310 28.17 5.40 11.01
CA VAL A 310 27.13 4.86 11.90
C VAL A 310 27.09 5.79 13.11
N ILE A 311 26.06 6.61 13.21
CA ILE A 311 25.77 7.35 14.46
C ILE A 311 25.35 6.30 15.48
N GLU A 312 26.31 5.74 16.22
CA GLU A 312 26.05 4.90 17.37
C GLU A 312 25.61 5.80 18.52
N ASN A 313 24.33 5.86 18.75
CA ASN A 313 23.81 6.42 19.99
C ASN A 313 24.03 5.34 21.07
N GLU A 314 24.98 5.54 21.98
CA GLU A 314 25.36 4.58 23.04
C GLU A 314 24.27 4.35 24.10
N ARG A 315 23.13 5.05 23.98
CA ARG A 315 22.05 4.98 24.94
C ARG A 315 21.36 3.61 24.92
N LYS A 316 21.44 2.89 26.04
CA LYS A 316 20.76 1.60 26.23
C LYS A 316 19.42 1.82 26.92
N ILE A 317 18.35 1.43 26.25
CA ILE A 317 16.98 1.39 26.79
C ILE A 317 16.64 -0.08 27.06
N GLY A 318 15.84 -0.38 28.09
CA GLY A 318 15.37 -1.74 28.35
C GLY A 318 14.53 -2.29 27.18
N SER A 319 14.65 -3.58 26.87
CA SER A 319 13.97 -4.20 25.71
C SER A 319 12.46 -3.96 25.72
N PHE A 320 11.79 -4.07 26.87
CA PHE A 320 10.35 -3.79 26.96
C PHE A 320 10.03 -2.34 26.58
N MET A 321 10.80 -1.36 27.09
CA MET A 321 10.62 0.05 26.76
C MET A 321 10.85 0.33 25.28
N ALA A 322 11.81 -0.35 24.64
CA ALA A 322 12.09 -0.18 23.22
C ALA A 322 10.91 -0.63 22.32
N TRP A 323 10.19 -1.69 22.72
CA TRP A 323 9.02 -2.21 22.00
C TRP A 323 7.70 -1.51 22.36
N LEU A 324 7.62 -0.87 23.53
CA LEU A 324 6.40 -0.29 24.07
C LEU A 324 5.70 0.71 23.12
N PRO A 325 6.40 1.63 22.42
CA PRO A 325 5.75 2.55 21.47
C PRO A 325 5.00 1.83 20.35
N TYR A 326 5.53 0.73 19.84
CA TYR A 326 4.88 -0.06 18.81
C TYR A 326 3.65 -0.83 19.33
N LEU A 327 3.73 -1.34 20.55
CA LEU A 327 2.59 -1.99 21.20
C LEU A 327 1.46 -0.99 21.48
N LEU A 328 1.81 0.22 21.95
CA LEU A 328 0.86 1.31 22.14
C LEU A 328 0.24 1.76 20.82
N LEU A 329 1.03 1.84 19.74
CA LEU A 329 0.52 2.14 18.41
C LEU A 329 -0.54 1.12 17.97
N ALA A 330 -0.22 -0.17 18.02
CA ALA A 330 -1.14 -1.22 17.64
C ALA A 330 -2.44 -1.17 18.48
N LEU A 331 -2.31 -1.02 19.79
CA LEU A 331 -3.45 -0.93 20.70
C LEU A 331 -4.32 0.30 20.40
N LEU A 332 -3.72 1.48 20.27
CA LEU A 332 -4.46 2.72 20.05
C LEU A 332 -5.13 2.73 18.68
N LEU A 333 -4.50 2.18 17.65
CA LEU A 333 -5.12 1.98 16.34
C LEU A 333 -6.36 1.08 16.45
N VAL A 334 -6.28 -0.08 17.11
CA VAL A 334 -7.43 -0.97 17.31
C VAL A 334 -8.53 -0.21 18.06
N CYS A 335 -8.22 0.42 19.18
CA CYS A 335 -9.20 1.19 19.94
C CYS A 335 -9.86 2.29 19.11
N SER A 336 -9.10 2.99 18.26
CA SER A 336 -9.62 4.07 17.41
C SER A 336 -10.60 3.58 16.33
N ARG A 337 -10.60 2.28 16.00
CA ARG A 337 -11.49 1.67 14.99
C ARG A 337 -12.66 0.92 15.60
N THR A 338 -12.47 0.31 16.77
CA THR A 338 -13.46 -0.58 17.41
C THR A 338 -14.24 0.09 18.54
N PHE A 339 -13.69 1.08 19.23
CA PHE A 339 -14.35 1.77 20.34
C PHE A 339 -15.09 3.02 19.84
N GLU A 340 -16.39 2.93 19.64
CA GLU A 340 -17.23 3.96 19.01
C GLU A 340 -17.10 5.37 19.63
N PRO A 341 -17.03 5.59 20.96
CA PRO A 341 -16.84 6.91 21.51
C PRO A 341 -15.53 7.58 21.06
N LEU A 342 -14.43 6.82 21.04
CA LEU A 342 -13.12 7.31 20.59
C LEU A 342 -13.14 7.60 19.09
N LYS A 343 -13.73 6.70 18.30
CA LYS A 343 -13.89 6.85 16.86
C LYS A 343 -14.64 8.15 16.52
N LYS A 344 -15.79 8.38 17.13
CA LYS A 344 -16.58 9.61 16.94
C LYS A 344 -15.80 10.85 17.34
N PHE A 345 -15.09 10.82 18.47
CA PHE A 345 -14.24 11.93 18.90
C PHE A 345 -13.14 12.23 17.88
N LEU A 346 -12.42 11.22 17.40
CA LEU A 346 -11.36 11.40 16.40
C LEU A 346 -11.90 11.91 15.05
N GLN A 347 -13.09 11.48 14.67
CA GLN A 347 -13.77 11.91 13.43
C GLN A 347 -14.39 13.30 13.53
N SER A 348 -14.63 13.83 14.74
CA SER A 348 -15.23 15.17 14.92
C SER A 348 -14.34 16.29 14.39
N VAL A 349 -13.01 16.07 14.38
CA VAL A 349 -12.06 17.02 13.79
C VAL A 349 -11.91 16.72 12.30
N ASN A 350 -12.85 17.21 11.51
CA ASN A 350 -12.91 17.01 10.06
C ASN A 350 -13.06 18.35 9.34
N ILE A 351 -12.09 18.68 8.49
CA ILE A 351 -12.14 19.86 7.62
C ILE A 351 -12.68 19.40 6.26
N LYS A 352 -13.88 19.87 5.92
CA LYS A 352 -14.55 19.55 4.66
C LYS A 352 -14.41 20.70 3.66
N PHE A 353 -14.14 20.36 2.42
CA PHE A 353 -14.14 21.25 1.26
C PHE A 353 -15.15 20.70 0.26
N GLU A 354 -16.36 21.23 0.27
CA GLU A 354 -17.44 20.80 -0.62
C GLU A 354 -17.51 21.71 -1.84
N ASN A 355 -17.75 21.14 -3.02
CA ASN A 355 -17.89 21.85 -4.30
C ASN A 355 -16.78 22.89 -4.53
N ILE A 356 -15.51 22.44 -4.54
CA ILE A 356 -14.34 23.30 -4.69
C ILE A 356 -14.49 24.17 -5.94
N LEU A 357 -14.40 25.49 -5.78
CA LEU A 357 -14.62 26.51 -6.82
C LEU A 357 -15.99 26.40 -7.51
N ASN A 358 -17.02 25.98 -6.79
CA ASN A 358 -18.38 25.72 -7.28
C ASN A 358 -18.47 24.62 -8.34
N GLU A 359 -17.45 23.77 -8.46
CA GLU A 359 -17.51 22.56 -9.30
C GLU A 359 -18.24 21.45 -8.55
N GLU A 360 -19.45 21.13 -8.99
CA GLU A 360 -20.21 19.99 -8.50
C GLU A 360 -19.37 18.71 -8.65
N SER A 361 -19.45 17.81 -7.68
CA SER A 361 -18.68 16.57 -7.62
C SER A 361 -17.18 16.67 -7.27
N ILE A 362 -16.58 17.86 -7.15
CA ILE A 362 -15.20 18.02 -6.74
C ILE A 362 -15.13 18.45 -5.26
N SER A 363 -15.03 17.48 -4.37
CA SER A 363 -14.97 17.69 -2.92
C SER A 363 -13.81 16.93 -2.31
N ALA A 364 -13.33 17.41 -1.16
CA ALA A 364 -12.28 16.74 -0.40
C ALA A 364 -12.52 16.93 1.11
N ASN A 365 -12.00 16.03 1.93
CA ASN A 365 -12.04 16.14 3.37
C ASN A 365 -10.70 15.76 4.00
N PHE A 366 -10.43 16.32 5.17
CA PHE A 366 -9.21 16.07 5.93
C PHE A 366 -9.53 15.82 7.39
N GLN A 367 -9.36 14.58 7.85
CA GLN A 367 -9.64 14.12 9.21
C GLN A 367 -8.33 14.03 10.02
N LEU A 368 -7.89 15.13 10.58
CA LEU A 368 -6.58 15.30 11.21
C LEU A 368 -6.24 14.23 12.27
N LEU A 369 -7.19 13.92 13.15
CA LEU A 369 -6.99 12.99 14.27
C LEU A 369 -7.29 11.54 13.91
N TYR A 370 -8.29 11.31 13.03
CA TYR A 370 -8.70 9.95 12.67
C TYR A 370 -7.75 9.30 11.68
N LEU A 371 -7.08 10.08 10.82
CA LEU A 371 -6.02 9.57 9.97
C LEU A 371 -4.89 8.96 10.81
N PRO A 372 -4.30 7.84 10.39
CA PRO A 372 -3.20 7.18 11.12
C PRO A 372 -2.05 8.10 11.51
N GLY A 373 -1.81 9.17 10.74
CA GLY A 373 -0.79 10.18 11.03
C GLY A 373 -0.98 10.87 12.39
N GLY A 374 -2.22 11.21 12.75
CA GLY A 374 -2.53 11.81 14.05
C GLY A 374 -2.19 10.88 15.21
N ILE A 375 -2.54 9.58 15.07
CA ILE A 375 -2.26 8.55 16.07
C ILE A 375 -0.73 8.33 16.21
N LEU A 376 -0.01 8.25 15.09
CA LEU A 376 1.45 8.10 15.06
C LEU A 376 2.14 9.26 15.78
N ILE A 377 1.74 10.51 15.51
CA ILE A 377 2.30 11.71 16.16
C ILE A 377 2.00 11.69 17.66
N PHE A 378 0.80 11.29 18.05
CA PHE A 378 0.44 11.16 19.46
C PHE A 378 1.31 10.12 20.18
N ILE A 379 1.58 8.98 19.54
CA ILE A 379 2.51 7.97 20.07
C ILE A 379 3.94 8.51 20.17
N CYS A 380 4.40 9.30 19.21
CA CYS A 380 5.72 9.95 19.33
C CYS A 380 5.78 10.86 20.56
N PHE A 381 4.73 11.66 20.79
CA PHE A 381 4.65 12.52 21.96
C PHE A 381 4.73 11.71 23.26
N ILE A 382 3.98 10.61 23.40
CA ILE A 382 4.09 9.70 24.55
C ILE A 382 5.50 9.13 24.66
N THR A 383 6.13 8.75 23.54
CA THR A 383 7.47 8.16 23.51
C THR A 383 8.54 9.12 23.97
N PHE A 384 8.41 10.44 23.72
CA PHE A 384 9.35 11.44 24.23
C PHE A 384 9.48 11.38 25.75
N PHE A 385 8.36 11.21 26.46
CA PHE A 385 8.34 11.05 27.91
C PHE A 385 8.79 9.67 28.37
N LEU A 386 8.27 8.60 27.76
CA LEU A 386 8.60 7.23 28.13
C LEU A 386 10.11 6.95 28.01
N HIS A 387 10.72 7.43 26.93
CA HIS A 387 12.14 7.26 26.70
C HIS A 387 12.99 8.38 27.33
N ARG A 388 12.37 9.34 28.07
CA ARG A 388 13.06 10.48 28.70
C ARG A 388 14.00 11.17 27.70
N MET A 389 13.49 11.50 26.53
CA MET A 389 14.30 12.11 25.47
C MET A 389 14.67 13.54 25.83
N THR A 390 15.89 13.93 25.51
CA THR A 390 16.35 15.31 25.66
C THR A 390 15.74 16.21 24.58
N SER A 391 15.63 17.52 24.84
CA SER A 391 15.14 18.48 23.86
C SER A 391 15.92 18.45 22.54
N LYS A 392 17.22 18.12 22.58
CA LYS A 392 18.07 17.98 21.40
C LYS A 392 17.67 16.75 20.57
N GLU A 393 17.43 15.60 21.22
CA GLU A 393 16.98 14.36 20.54
C GLU A 393 15.59 14.54 19.91
N ILE A 394 14.66 15.20 20.63
CA ILE A 394 13.32 15.52 20.11
C ILE A 394 13.42 16.45 18.90
N SER A 395 14.17 17.56 19.03
CA SER A 395 14.35 18.50 17.92
C SER A 395 15.00 17.83 16.70
N SER A 396 16.03 17.00 16.90
CA SER A 396 16.68 16.27 15.80
C SER A 396 15.71 15.30 15.11
N SER A 397 14.89 14.57 15.89
CA SER A 397 13.90 13.66 15.31
C SER A 397 12.86 14.40 14.46
N ILE A 398 12.38 15.56 14.91
CA ILE A 398 11.41 16.39 14.17
C ILE A 398 12.05 16.99 12.92
N ILE A 399 13.25 17.57 13.05
CA ILE A 399 13.96 18.22 11.92
C ILE A 399 14.25 17.21 10.80
N ASP A 400 14.80 16.04 11.16
CA ASP A 400 15.13 15.04 10.15
C ASP A 400 13.89 14.41 9.52
N SER A 401 12.81 14.26 10.30
CA SER A 401 11.52 13.83 9.75
C SER A 401 10.94 14.85 8.78
N SER A 402 11.02 16.13 9.13
CA SER A 402 10.55 17.23 8.25
C SER A 402 11.36 17.34 6.96
N LYS A 403 12.68 17.17 7.02
CA LYS A 403 13.55 17.16 5.81
C LYS A 403 13.19 16.00 4.89
N THR A 404 12.99 14.80 5.44
CA THR A 404 12.60 13.63 4.68
C THR A 404 11.20 13.80 4.06
N LEU A 405 10.26 14.35 4.84
CA LEU A 405 8.91 14.67 4.37
C LEU A 405 8.94 15.64 3.18
N LEU A 406 9.70 16.73 3.28
CA LEU A 406 9.80 17.72 2.19
C LEU A 406 10.33 17.11 0.90
N SER A 407 11.29 16.18 1.00
CA SER A 407 11.85 15.50 -0.17
C SER A 407 10.84 14.57 -0.84
N ALA A 408 10.12 13.75 -0.08
CA ALA A 408 9.11 12.83 -0.60
C ALA A 408 7.80 13.56 -0.97
N GLY A 409 7.41 14.54 -0.17
CA GLY A 409 6.18 15.29 -0.33
C GLY A 409 6.12 16.12 -1.61
N PHE A 410 7.28 16.65 -2.05
CA PHE A 410 7.33 17.43 -3.28
C PHE A 410 6.85 16.65 -4.51
N VAL A 411 7.08 15.35 -4.55
CA VAL A 411 6.56 14.48 -5.63
C VAL A 411 5.04 14.37 -5.54
N LEU A 412 4.49 14.18 -4.34
CA LEU A 412 3.07 13.94 -4.13
C LEU A 412 2.19 15.15 -4.44
N ILE A 413 2.67 16.38 -4.14
CA ILE A 413 1.91 17.61 -4.43
C ILE A 413 1.72 17.88 -5.94
N PHE A 414 2.40 17.14 -6.82
CA PHE A 414 2.17 17.17 -8.26
C PHE A 414 1.49 15.89 -8.76
N THR A 415 1.82 14.73 -8.18
CA THR A 415 1.24 13.44 -8.62
C THR A 415 -0.25 13.34 -8.29
N VAL A 416 -0.65 13.73 -7.09
CA VAL A 416 -2.07 13.59 -6.68
C VAL A 416 -2.97 14.54 -7.47
N PRO A 417 -2.65 15.85 -7.63
CA PRO A 417 -3.41 16.73 -8.53
C PRO A 417 -3.48 16.22 -9.97
N LEU A 418 -2.37 15.72 -10.53
CA LEU A 418 -2.35 15.11 -11.86
C LEU A 418 -3.42 14.01 -11.99
N VAL A 419 -3.44 13.08 -11.02
CA VAL A 419 -4.41 11.98 -11.01
C VAL A 419 -5.85 12.50 -10.88
N ARG A 420 -6.06 13.53 -10.06
CA ARG A 420 -7.38 14.15 -9.93
C ARG A 420 -7.86 14.83 -11.19
N ILE A 421 -6.98 15.51 -11.93
CA ILE A 421 -7.29 16.05 -13.26
C ILE A 421 -7.71 14.92 -14.20
N MET A 422 -6.96 13.80 -14.23
CA MET A 422 -7.31 12.65 -15.09
C MET A 422 -8.68 12.07 -14.72
N ILE A 423 -8.98 11.86 -13.42
CA ILE A 423 -10.26 11.30 -12.97
C ILE A 423 -11.41 12.25 -13.32
N ASN A 424 -11.27 13.55 -13.04
CA ASN A 424 -12.30 14.54 -13.26
C ASN A 424 -12.44 15.01 -14.72
N SER A 425 -11.65 14.45 -15.67
CA SER A 425 -11.65 14.83 -17.08
C SER A 425 -12.88 14.39 -17.86
N GLY A 426 -13.78 13.62 -17.23
CA GLY A 426 -15.02 13.17 -17.87
C GLY A 426 -16.08 14.27 -18.07
N VAL A 427 -16.01 15.40 -17.35
CA VAL A 427 -16.84 16.59 -17.57
C VAL A 427 -16.03 17.58 -18.40
N ASN A 428 -16.35 17.68 -19.69
CA ASN A 428 -15.59 18.46 -20.66
C ASN A 428 -16.49 18.90 -21.82
N TYR A 429 -16.05 19.91 -22.60
CA TYR A 429 -16.81 20.46 -23.74
C TYR A 429 -16.78 19.56 -25.00
N ASN A 430 -15.88 18.58 -25.07
CA ASN A 430 -15.68 17.74 -26.26
C ASN A 430 -16.43 16.40 -26.19
N ASP A 431 -17.20 16.18 -25.12
CA ASP A 431 -17.99 14.94 -24.89
C ASP A 431 -17.12 13.66 -24.92
N ILE A 432 -15.90 13.75 -24.41
CA ILE A 432 -14.94 12.66 -24.33
C ILE A 432 -15.05 12.01 -22.94
N THR A 433 -15.03 10.68 -22.89
CA THR A 433 -14.94 9.95 -21.62
C THR A 433 -13.68 10.32 -20.84
N SER A 434 -13.69 10.17 -19.50
CA SER A 434 -12.52 10.48 -18.69
C SER A 434 -11.27 9.70 -19.12
N MET A 435 -10.08 10.24 -18.85
CA MET A 435 -8.83 9.58 -19.22
C MET A 435 -8.74 8.14 -18.70
N PRO A 436 -9.06 7.81 -17.43
CA PRO A 436 -9.04 6.42 -16.97
C PRO A 436 -10.02 5.51 -17.74
N ILE A 437 -11.20 6.00 -18.10
CA ILE A 437 -12.18 5.24 -18.90
C ILE A 437 -11.64 5.00 -20.33
N SER A 438 -11.08 6.03 -20.95
CA SER A 438 -10.48 5.91 -22.29
C SER A 438 -9.33 4.90 -22.31
N MET A 439 -8.45 4.93 -21.28
CA MET A 439 -7.38 3.96 -21.10
C MET A 439 -7.94 2.53 -20.98
N ALA A 440 -8.95 2.35 -20.13
CA ALA A 440 -9.59 1.07 -19.87
C ALA A 440 -10.22 0.47 -21.13
N GLN A 441 -10.90 1.29 -21.91
CA GLN A 441 -11.48 0.87 -23.20
C GLN A 441 -10.40 0.37 -24.18
N GLY A 442 -9.27 1.09 -24.27
CA GLY A 442 -8.16 0.67 -25.12
C GLY A 442 -7.57 -0.67 -24.73
N VAL A 443 -7.34 -0.88 -23.43
CA VAL A 443 -6.78 -2.13 -22.93
C VAL A 443 -7.77 -3.29 -23.02
N SER A 444 -9.05 -3.07 -22.69
CA SER A 444 -10.07 -4.11 -22.79
C SER A 444 -10.26 -4.60 -24.22
N ASN A 445 -10.22 -3.69 -25.20
CA ASN A 445 -10.30 -4.04 -26.62
C ASN A 445 -9.07 -4.82 -27.12
N LEU A 446 -7.87 -4.51 -26.57
CA LEU A 446 -6.63 -5.15 -26.99
C LEU A 446 -6.44 -6.53 -26.34
N MET A 447 -6.68 -6.65 -25.05
CA MET A 447 -6.32 -7.83 -24.25
C MET A 447 -7.54 -8.71 -23.88
N GLY A 448 -8.74 -8.16 -23.86
CA GLY A 448 -9.96 -8.89 -23.51
C GLY A 448 -9.85 -9.64 -22.18
N GLN A 449 -10.43 -10.83 -22.11
CA GLN A 449 -10.58 -11.64 -20.89
C GLN A 449 -9.25 -12.18 -20.31
N ILE A 450 -8.12 -12.06 -21.01
CA ILE A 450 -6.81 -12.46 -20.48
C ILE A 450 -6.13 -11.37 -19.66
N TYR A 451 -6.65 -10.13 -19.71
CA TYR A 451 -6.08 -8.97 -19.01
C TYR A 451 -5.84 -9.19 -17.49
N PRO A 452 -6.70 -9.89 -16.75
CA PRO A 452 -6.48 -10.12 -15.31
C PRO A 452 -5.14 -10.78 -14.96
N LEU A 453 -4.58 -11.59 -15.86
CA LEU A 453 -3.22 -12.14 -15.69
C LEU A 453 -2.15 -11.05 -15.63
N PHE A 454 -2.38 -9.93 -16.30
CA PHE A 454 -1.42 -8.83 -16.45
C PHE A 454 -1.72 -7.64 -15.52
N ALA A 455 -2.89 -7.60 -14.89
CA ALA A 455 -3.28 -6.51 -13.99
C ALA A 455 -2.25 -6.24 -12.88
N PRO A 456 -1.69 -7.27 -12.17
CA PRO A 456 -0.62 -7.04 -11.21
C PRO A 456 0.65 -6.46 -11.85
N THR A 457 0.98 -6.86 -13.07
CA THR A 457 2.16 -6.35 -13.79
C THR A 457 2.04 -4.86 -14.08
N VAL A 458 0.85 -4.38 -14.43
CA VAL A 458 0.57 -2.95 -14.60
C VAL A 458 0.78 -2.21 -13.28
N GLY A 459 0.29 -2.75 -12.17
CA GLY A 459 0.54 -2.22 -10.84
C GLY A 459 2.03 -2.13 -10.50
N ALA A 460 2.78 -3.18 -10.82
CA ALA A 460 4.22 -3.21 -10.61
C ALA A 460 4.99 -2.18 -11.43
N ILE A 461 4.62 -2.00 -12.70
CA ILE A 461 5.19 -0.96 -13.55
C ILE A 461 4.93 0.42 -12.94
N GLY A 462 3.71 0.70 -12.49
CA GLY A 462 3.38 1.95 -11.80
C GLY A 462 4.25 2.18 -10.56
N ALA A 463 4.45 1.17 -9.72
CA ALA A 463 5.28 1.27 -8.52
C ALA A 463 6.78 1.38 -8.85
N PHE A 464 7.26 0.66 -9.86
CA PHE A 464 8.63 0.77 -10.35
C PHE A 464 8.95 2.20 -10.83
N LEU A 465 8.03 2.82 -11.57
CA LEU A 465 8.16 4.18 -12.07
C LEU A 465 8.07 5.23 -10.96
N ALA A 466 7.04 5.13 -10.13
CA ALA A 466 6.77 6.11 -9.08
C ALA A 466 7.55 5.84 -7.78
N GLY A 467 8.03 4.60 -7.60
CA GLY A 467 8.74 4.07 -6.44
C GLY A 467 7.92 3.96 -5.19
N SER A 468 6.65 3.83 -5.36
CA SER A 468 5.71 3.76 -4.26
C SER A 468 4.46 3.00 -4.68
N ASN A 469 4.07 2.02 -3.88
CA ASN A 469 2.79 1.34 -4.02
C ASN A 469 1.62 2.34 -3.94
N THR A 470 1.66 3.26 -2.97
CA THR A 470 0.61 4.29 -2.80
C THR A 470 0.42 5.11 -4.08
N VAL A 471 1.51 5.56 -4.69
CA VAL A 471 1.44 6.38 -5.93
C VAL A 471 0.95 5.55 -7.11
N SER A 472 1.39 4.29 -7.25
CA SER A 472 0.89 3.38 -8.28
C SER A 472 -0.61 3.17 -8.17
N ASN A 473 -1.11 2.93 -6.94
CA ASN A 473 -2.54 2.76 -6.69
C ASN A 473 -3.33 4.03 -6.98
N LEU A 474 -2.81 5.21 -6.57
CA LEU A 474 -3.41 6.50 -6.93
C LEU A 474 -3.60 6.64 -8.44
N MET A 475 -2.57 6.32 -9.21
CA MET A 475 -2.56 6.52 -10.66
C MET A 475 -3.44 5.53 -11.42
N LEU A 476 -3.54 4.28 -10.94
CA LEU A 476 -4.05 3.19 -11.76
C LEU A 476 -5.29 2.49 -11.21
N SER A 477 -5.75 2.78 -9.98
CA SER A 477 -6.93 2.09 -9.42
C SER A 477 -8.20 2.34 -10.22
N GLN A 478 -8.47 3.58 -10.64
CA GLN A 478 -9.64 3.89 -11.46
C GLN A 478 -9.57 3.20 -12.83
N PHE A 479 -8.40 3.21 -13.47
CA PHE A 479 -8.19 2.49 -14.71
C PHE A 479 -8.48 0.99 -14.58
N GLN A 480 -8.01 0.34 -13.51
CA GLN A 480 -8.27 -1.09 -13.26
C GLN A 480 -9.76 -1.36 -13.02
N TYR A 481 -10.41 -0.50 -12.24
CA TYR A 481 -11.85 -0.59 -12.00
C TYR A 481 -12.66 -0.47 -13.29
N GLU A 482 -12.36 0.52 -14.11
CA GLU A 482 -13.06 0.71 -15.39
C GLU A 482 -12.75 -0.41 -16.40
N THR A 483 -11.52 -0.93 -16.42
CA THR A 483 -11.19 -2.11 -17.24
C THR A 483 -12.04 -3.31 -16.83
N ALA A 484 -12.25 -3.51 -15.53
CA ALA A 484 -13.14 -4.55 -15.04
C ALA A 484 -14.59 -4.35 -15.52
N ASN A 485 -15.10 -3.11 -15.49
CA ASN A 485 -16.43 -2.79 -15.99
C ASN A 485 -16.58 -3.12 -17.47
N PHE A 486 -15.60 -2.75 -18.32
CA PHE A 486 -15.62 -3.08 -19.75
C PHE A 486 -15.56 -4.58 -20.03
N LEU A 487 -14.86 -5.34 -19.18
CA LEU A 487 -14.74 -6.79 -19.31
C LEU A 487 -15.87 -7.57 -18.62
N ASN A 488 -16.80 -6.88 -17.94
CA ASN A 488 -17.86 -7.47 -17.13
C ASN A 488 -17.32 -8.46 -16.07
N ILE A 489 -16.26 -8.06 -15.35
CA ILE A 489 -15.62 -8.83 -14.29
C ILE A 489 -15.56 -8.01 -12.99
N SER A 490 -15.13 -8.65 -11.87
CA SER A 490 -15.09 -8.01 -10.57
C SER A 490 -14.13 -6.83 -10.51
N GLY A 491 -14.66 -5.60 -10.32
CA GLY A 491 -13.85 -4.40 -10.07
C GLY A 491 -13.06 -4.47 -8.76
N VAL A 492 -13.64 -5.10 -7.72
CA VAL A 492 -12.97 -5.35 -6.44
C VAL A 492 -11.67 -6.13 -6.64
N LEU A 493 -11.75 -7.26 -7.36
CA LEU A 493 -10.62 -8.14 -7.58
C LEU A 493 -9.54 -7.49 -8.47
N MET A 494 -9.95 -6.70 -9.47
CA MET A 494 -8.99 -6.01 -10.35
C MET A 494 -8.23 -4.90 -9.62
N VAL A 495 -8.89 -4.14 -8.75
CA VAL A 495 -8.24 -3.13 -7.90
C VAL A 495 -7.35 -3.79 -6.85
N ALA A 496 -7.75 -4.94 -6.31
CA ALA A 496 -6.90 -5.73 -5.41
C ALA A 496 -5.63 -6.22 -6.12
N ALA A 497 -5.77 -6.75 -7.35
CA ALA A 497 -4.64 -7.18 -8.18
C ALA A 497 -3.67 -6.03 -8.49
N GLN A 498 -4.20 -4.83 -8.75
CA GLN A 498 -3.41 -3.60 -8.89
C GLN A 498 -2.54 -3.35 -7.65
N SER A 499 -3.14 -3.38 -6.45
CA SER A 499 -2.43 -3.10 -5.20
C SER A 499 -1.36 -4.14 -4.89
N VAL A 500 -1.67 -5.43 -5.11
CA VAL A 500 -0.73 -6.53 -4.92
C VAL A 500 0.45 -6.44 -5.90
N GLY A 501 0.16 -6.14 -7.16
CA GLY A 501 1.19 -5.94 -8.17
C GLY A 501 2.07 -4.73 -7.88
N ALA A 502 1.48 -3.63 -7.46
CA ALA A 502 2.22 -2.44 -7.06
C ALA A 502 3.16 -2.72 -5.86
N ALA A 503 2.73 -3.55 -4.90
CA ALA A 503 3.60 -4.01 -3.82
C ALA A 503 4.78 -4.82 -4.36
N ALA A 504 4.56 -5.77 -5.27
CA ALA A 504 5.63 -6.53 -5.89
C ALA A 504 6.64 -5.63 -6.64
N GLY A 505 6.15 -4.58 -7.33
CA GLY A 505 6.99 -3.61 -8.03
C GLY A 505 7.94 -2.83 -7.12
N ASN A 506 7.62 -2.68 -5.85
CA ASN A 506 8.50 -2.02 -4.88
C ASN A 506 9.82 -2.78 -4.65
N MET A 507 9.86 -4.11 -4.85
CA MET A 507 11.09 -4.90 -4.73
C MET A 507 12.17 -4.49 -5.75
N VAL A 508 11.77 -3.90 -6.87
CA VAL A 508 12.65 -3.44 -7.95
C VAL A 508 12.63 -1.91 -8.13
N ALA A 509 11.95 -1.18 -7.26
CA ALA A 509 11.89 0.28 -7.34
C ALA A 509 13.27 0.90 -7.11
N ILE A 510 13.80 1.60 -8.13
CA ILE A 510 15.20 2.06 -8.19
C ILE A 510 15.57 2.90 -6.97
N HIS A 511 14.72 3.87 -6.57
CA HIS A 511 15.06 4.74 -5.45
C HIS A 511 15.01 4.04 -4.08
N ASN A 512 14.15 3.01 -3.90
CA ASN A 512 14.21 2.17 -2.71
C ASN A 512 15.52 1.38 -2.66
N VAL A 513 15.98 0.85 -3.81
CA VAL A 513 17.27 0.16 -3.92
C VAL A 513 18.42 1.11 -3.62
N VAL A 514 18.41 2.33 -4.18
CA VAL A 514 19.44 3.36 -3.91
C VAL A 514 19.45 3.74 -2.43
N ALA A 515 18.27 3.99 -1.84
CA ALA A 515 18.16 4.35 -0.43
C ALA A 515 18.67 3.23 0.49
N ALA A 516 18.27 1.97 0.25
CA ALA A 516 18.75 0.82 1.01
C ALA A 516 20.26 0.61 0.83
N SER A 517 20.77 0.73 -0.40
CA SER A 517 22.21 0.62 -0.69
C SER A 517 23.05 1.68 0.03
N ALA A 518 22.54 2.90 0.10
CA ALA A 518 23.21 4.00 0.81
C ALA A 518 23.39 3.71 2.31
N THR A 519 22.41 3.04 2.96
CA THR A 519 22.48 2.73 4.41
C THR A 519 23.61 1.77 4.79
N VAL A 520 24.09 0.99 3.83
CA VAL A 520 25.19 0.02 4.03
C VAL A 520 26.44 0.39 3.22
N GLY A 521 26.48 1.58 2.58
CA GLY A 521 27.63 2.04 1.80
C GLY A 521 27.83 1.29 0.48
N LEU A 522 26.80 0.68 -0.09
CA LEU A 522 26.83 -0.10 -1.34
C LEU A 522 26.49 0.78 -2.55
N PHE A 523 27.30 1.81 -2.81
CA PHE A 523 27.08 2.74 -3.92
C PHE A 523 27.52 2.18 -5.28
N GLY A 524 26.73 2.45 -6.34
CA GLY A 524 27.02 2.04 -7.72
C GLY A 524 26.85 0.54 -7.98
N ARG A 525 26.20 -0.20 -7.09
CA ARG A 525 25.91 -1.63 -7.21
C ARG A 525 24.43 -1.95 -7.32
N GLU A 526 23.61 -0.93 -7.50
CA GLU A 526 22.14 -1.02 -7.57
C GLU A 526 21.67 -2.02 -8.64
N GLY A 527 22.38 -2.07 -9.79
CA GLY A 527 22.08 -3.02 -10.86
C GLY A 527 22.25 -4.49 -10.45
N ASN A 528 23.17 -4.80 -9.52
CA ASN A 528 23.33 -6.17 -9.01
C ASN A 528 22.16 -6.54 -8.09
N VAL A 529 21.69 -5.61 -7.27
CA VAL A 529 20.49 -5.80 -6.43
C VAL A 529 19.27 -6.07 -7.32
N LEU A 530 19.02 -5.21 -8.31
CA LEU A 530 17.88 -5.32 -9.22
C LEU A 530 17.83 -6.65 -9.96
N ARG A 531 18.97 -7.16 -10.44
CA ARG A 531 19.03 -8.46 -11.13
C ARG A 531 18.58 -9.61 -10.26
N ILE A 532 18.87 -9.58 -8.96
CA ILE A 532 18.49 -10.64 -8.03
C ILE A 532 17.05 -10.47 -7.59
N THR A 533 16.62 -9.25 -7.25
CA THR A 533 15.25 -8.97 -6.79
C THR A 533 14.20 -9.11 -7.90
N LEU A 534 14.60 -9.09 -9.17
CA LEU A 534 13.70 -9.37 -10.28
C LEU A 534 13.12 -10.81 -10.21
N ILE A 535 13.86 -11.78 -9.67
CA ILE A 535 13.39 -13.17 -9.54
C ILE A 535 12.16 -13.26 -8.63
N PRO A 536 12.19 -12.81 -7.35
CA PRO A 536 11.01 -12.82 -6.50
C PRO A 536 9.90 -11.89 -7.02
N THR A 537 10.22 -10.83 -7.74
CA THR A 537 9.22 -9.96 -8.36
C THR A 537 8.44 -10.72 -9.44
N ILE A 538 9.12 -11.40 -10.37
CA ILE A 538 8.49 -12.21 -11.41
C ILE A 538 7.62 -13.32 -10.78
N TYR A 539 8.16 -14.03 -9.77
CA TYR A 539 7.38 -15.01 -9.02
C TYR A 539 6.07 -14.41 -8.50
N TYR A 540 6.16 -13.27 -7.82
CA TYR A 540 5.02 -12.62 -7.17
C TYR A 540 3.97 -12.16 -8.19
N LEU A 541 4.41 -11.54 -9.29
CA LEU A 541 3.53 -11.07 -10.37
C LEU A 541 2.84 -12.20 -11.10
N THR A 542 3.59 -13.25 -11.43
CA THR A 542 3.03 -14.42 -12.12
C THR A 542 1.98 -15.12 -11.25
N LEU A 543 2.31 -15.36 -9.97
CA LEU A 543 1.38 -16.04 -9.08
C LEU A 543 0.15 -15.19 -8.78
N SER A 544 0.31 -13.89 -8.50
CA SER A 544 -0.83 -13.00 -8.25
C SER A 544 -1.72 -12.85 -9.50
N GLY A 545 -1.14 -12.79 -10.70
CA GLY A 545 -1.90 -12.80 -11.95
C GLY A 545 -2.71 -14.09 -12.14
N ILE A 546 -2.10 -15.25 -11.91
CA ILE A 546 -2.80 -16.55 -11.97
C ILE A 546 -3.93 -16.61 -10.94
N ILE A 547 -3.68 -16.20 -9.70
CA ILE A 547 -4.70 -16.17 -8.63
C ILE A 547 -5.87 -15.27 -9.06
N THR A 548 -5.58 -14.06 -9.55
CA THR A 548 -6.61 -13.12 -10.01
C THR A 548 -7.45 -13.73 -11.13
N TYR A 549 -6.81 -14.34 -12.12
CA TYR A 549 -7.50 -15.01 -13.23
C TYR A 549 -8.36 -16.18 -12.75
N CYS A 550 -7.82 -17.04 -11.89
CA CYS A 550 -8.55 -18.17 -11.32
C CYS A 550 -9.74 -17.73 -10.48
N PHE A 551 -9.58 -16.72 -9.61
CA PHE A 551 -10.66 -16.23 -8.76
C PHE A 551 -11.83 -15.68 -9.59
N LEU A 552 -11.57 -15.02 -10.72
CA LEU A 552 -12.63 -14.58 -11.64
C LEU A 552 -13.41 -15.74 -12.23
N HIS A 553 -12.79 -16.90 -12.44
CA HIS A 553 -13.47 -18.07 -13.01
C HIS A 553 -14.21 -18.88 -11.93
N PHE A 554 -13.62 -19.04 -10.75
CA PHE A 554 -14.19 -19.84 -9.67
C PHE A 554 -15.24 -19.08 -8.83
N LYS A 555 -15.07 -17.75 -8.66
CA LYS A 555 -16.07 -16.90 -7.97
C LYS A 555 -17.23 -16.44 -8.88
N LYS A 556 -17.24 -16.81 -10.16
CA LYS A 556 -18.32 -16.45 -11.08
C LYS A 556 -19.69 -16.97 -10.64
N ASP A 557 -19.71 -18.00 -9.78
CA ASP A 557 -20.95 -18.57 -9.24
C ASP A 557 -21.41 -17.93 -7.91
N ASP A 558 -20.52 -17.17 -7.21
CA ASP A 558 -20.84 -16.56 -5.90
C ASP A 558 -21.13 -15.04 -5.95
N SER A 559 -20.94 -14.38 -7.07
CA SER A 559 -21.70 -13.18 -7.39
C SER A 559 -23.14 -13.62 -7.73
N SER A 560 -23.80 -14.31 -6.77
CA SER A 560 -25.22 -14.31 -6.70
C SER A 560 -25.62 -12.84 -6.72
N LYS A 561 -26.00 -12.32 -7.90
CA LYS A 561 -26.99 -11.26 -7.96
C LYS A 561 -27.87 -11.54 -6.76
N MET A 562 -27.85 -10.71 -5.71
CA MET A 562 -28.88 -10.69 -4.71
C MET A 562 -30.14 -10.94 -5.52
N LYS A 563 -30.85 -12.05 -5.27
CA LYS A 563 -32.08 -12.30 -6.01
C LYS A 563 -33.01 -11.16 -5.67
N ILE A 564 -32.87 -10.08 -6.44
CA ILE A 564 -33.74 -8.93 -6.34
C ILE A 564 -35.06 -9.42 -6.91
N THR A 565 -36.04 -9.52 -6.05
CA THR A 565 -37.42 -9.81 -6.39
C THR A 565 -38.22 -8.55 -6.15
N ASP A 566 -39.29 -8.36 -6.95
CA ASP A 566 -40.22 -7.22 -6.81
C ASP A 566 -39.57 -5.82 -6.90
N GLU A 567 -38.64 -5.65 -7.85
CA GLU A 567 -38.05 -4.35 -8.11
C GLU A 567 -39.09 -3.39 -8.69
N LYS A 568 -39.32 -2.25 -8.04
CA LYS A 568 -40.22 -1.18 -8.48
C LYS A 568 -39.46 0.13 -8.52
N THR A 569 -39.53 0.85 -9.62
CA THR A 569 -39.02 2.23 -9.78
C THR A 569 -40.16 3.23 -9.66
N PHE A 570 -39.91 4.34 -9.02
CA PHE A 570 -40.89 5.38 -8.77
C PHE A 570 -40.34 6.74 -9.26
N SER A 571 -41.22 7.58 -9.77
CA SER A 571 -40.90 8.99 -10.09
C SER A 571 -41.71 9.89 -9.16
N GLY A 572 -41.05 10.43 -8.12
CA GLY A 572 -41.68 11.41 -7.25
C GLY A 572 -41.72 12.82 -7.87
N PRO A 573 -42.52 13.74 -7.31
CA PRO A 573 -42.56 15.15 -7.74
C PRO A 573 -41.16 15.76 -7.62
N MET A 574 -40.66 16.37 -8.69
CA MET A 574 -39.31 16.94 -8.81
C MET A 574 -38.17 15.93 -8.51
N GLY A 575 -38.39 14.63 -8.71
CA GLY A 575 -37.39 13.61 -8.47
C GLY A 575 -37.09 13.32 -7.00
N MET A 576 -37.88 13.85 -6.06
CA MET A 576 -37.72 13.66 -4.61
C MET A 576 -38.65 12.55 -4.09
N GLY A 577 -38.32 11.94 -2.95
CA GLY A 577 -39.07 10.84 -2.32
C GLY A 577 -38.58 9.47 -2.74
N LEU A 578 -39.45 8.44 -2.65
CA LEU A 578 -39.09 7.06 -3.02
C LEU A 578 -38.81 6.96 -4.52
N ILE A 579 -37.60 6.52 -4.87
CA ILE A 579 -37.18 6.34 -6.27
C ILE A 579 -37.11 4.87 -6.66
N LYS A 580 -36.82 3.98 -5.72
CA LYS A 580 -36.68 2.55 -6.00
C LYS A 580 -37.02 1.71 -4.75
N SER A 581 -37.69 0.59 -4.94
CA SER A 581 -37.84 -0.43 -3.92
C SER A 581 -37.56 -1.81 -4.50
N TYR A 582 -36.96 -2.69 -3.70
CA TYR A 582 -36.74 -4.09 -4.08
C TYR A 582 -36.68 -4.98 -2.85
N LYS A 583 -36.93 -6.27 -3.02
CA LYS A 583 -36.82 -7.27 -1.96
C LYS A 583 -35.60 -8.14 -2.20
N SER A 584 -34.84 -8.39 -1.14
CA SER A 584 -33.69 -9.29 -1.14
C SER A 584 -33.46 -9.85 0.26
N GLU A 585 -33.00 -11.09 0.38
CA GLU A 585 -32.68 -11.74 1.66
C GLU A 585 -33.77 -11.63 2.74
N ASN A 586 -35.03 -11.72 2.33
CA ASN A 586 -36.18 -11.59 3.23
C ASN A 586 -36.37 -10.20 3.88
N LYS A 587 -35.82 -9.14 3.26
CA LYS A 587 -35.95 -7.73 3.66
C LYS A 587 -36.44 -6.90 2.47
N THR A 588 -37.11 -5.79 2.78
CA THR A 588 -37.50 -4.79 1.77
C THR A 588 -36.56 -3.59 1.85
N TYR A 589 -36.02 -3.20 0.72
CA TYR A 589 -35.10 -2.07 0.56
C TYR A 589 -35.82 -0.90 -0.11
N CYS A 590 -35.76 0.27 0.51
CA CYS A 590 -36.40 1.50 0.03
C CYS A 590 -35.30 2.55 -0.22
N ILE A 591 -35.20 3.07 -1.44
CA ILE A 591 -34.24 4.10 -1.79
C ILE A 591 -35.00 5.41 -2.02
N TYR A 592 -34.63 6.42 -1.25
CA TYR A 592 -35.23 7.75 -1.30
C TYR A 592 -34.25 8.79 -1.81
N ASN A 593 -34.71 9.68 -2.68
CA ASN A 593 -33.96 10.88 -3.04
C ASN A 593 -34.40 12.03 -2.11
N THR A 594 -33.44 12.57 -1.38
CA THR A 594 -33.65 13.64 -0.40
C THR A 594 -32.76 14.84 -0.73
N ILE A 595 -32.98 15.97 -0.06
CA ILE A 595 -32.15 17.20 -0.18
C ILE A 595 -30.67 16.88 0.18
N GLU A 596 -30.43 15.89 1.03
CA GLU A 596 -29.11 15.44 1.46
C GLU A 596 -28.49 14.36 0.54
N GLY A 597 -29.16 14.00 -0.57
CA GLY A 597 -28.79 12.92 -1.48
C GLY A 597 -29.65 11.65 -1.33
N GLN A 598 -29.23 10.58 -1.99
CA GLN A 598 -29.95 9.31 -1.92
C GLN A 598 -29.73 8.62 -0.57
N GLN A 599 -30.81 8.19 0.04
CA GLN A 599 -30.81 7.49 1.33
C GLN A 599 -31.54 6.16 1.21
N LYS A 600 -30.99 5.11 1.83
CA LYS A 600 -31.53 3.75 1.84
C LYS A 600 -32.10 3.42 3.22
N ILE A 601 -33.32 2.94 3.24
CA ILE A 601 -33.98 2.41 4.45
C ILE A 601 -34.22 0.91 4.22
N ILE A 602 -33.92 0.12 5.22
CA ILE A 602 -34.11 -1.34 5.22
C ILE A 602 -35.27 -1.67 6.15
N LEU A 603 -36.32 -2.30 5.62
CA LEU A 603 -37.41 -2.83 6.39
C LEU A 603 -37.14 -4.32 6.64
N GLU A 604 -37.06 -4.70 7.91
CA GLU A 604 -36.75 -6.08 8.35
C GLU A 604 -37.85 -7.08 7.98
N ASP A 605 -39.09 -6.62 7.77
CA ASP A 605 -40.21 -7.47 7.34
C ASP A 605 -40.42 -7.30 5.82
N PRO A 606 -40.30 -8.38 5.03
CA PRO A 606 -40.47 -8.34 3.58
C PRO A 606 -41.90 -8.06 3.13
N LYS A 607 -42.90 -8.06 4.06
CA LYS A 607 -44.29 -7.72 3.78
C LYS A 607 -44.58 -6.22 3.85
N LEU A 608 -43.67 -5.43 4.47
CA LEU A 608 -43.83 -4.00 4.55
C LEU A 608 -43.48 -3.35 3.20
N GLU A 609 -44.32 -2.41 2.78
CA GLU A 609 -44.08 -1.60 1.58
C GLU A 609 -43.37 -0.29 1.94
N CYS A 610 -42.56 0.22 1.02
CA CYS A 610 -41.87 1.49 1.19
C CYS A 610 -42.86 2.65 1.18
N ALA A 611 -42.77 3.57 2.14
CA ALA A 611 -43.54 4.80 2.15
C ALA A 611 -43.17 5.69 0.96
N SER A 612 -44.09 6.48 0.40
CA SER A 612 -43.82 7.36 -0.74
C SER A 612 -42.86 8.51 -0.39
N SER A 613 -42.79 8.91 0.88
CA SER A 613 -41.80 9.87 1.42
C SER A 613 -40.96 9.18 2.48
N LYS A 614 -39.70 9.65 2.66
CA LYS A 614 -38.84 9.12 3.71
C LYS A 614 -39.50 9.28 5.07
N PRO A 615 -39.65 8.20 5.88
CA PRO A 615 -40.02 8.31 7.28
C PRO A 615 -38.99 9.16 8.05
N GLU A 616 -39.45 9.99 8.99
CA GLU A 616 -38.57 10.81 9.85
C GLU A 616 -37.62 9.97 10.72
#